data_4af575d1dddd6dbe7fff1e646f73c352
#
_entry.id   4af575d1dddd6dbe7fff1e646f73c352
#
_cell.length_a   1.000
_cell.length_b   1.000
_cell.length_c   1.000
_cell.angle_alpha   90.00
_cell.angle_beta   90.00
_cell.angle_gamma   90.00
#
_symmetry.space_group_name_H-M   'P 1'
#
loop_
_entity.id
_entity.type
_entity.pdbx_description
1 polymer ?
#
loop_
_entity_poly.entity_id
_entity_poly.type
_entity_poly.pdbx_seq_one_letter_code
_entity_poly.pdbx_strand_id
1 'polypeptide(L)'
;KQTADIYEVPNFGNVRLLHITDCHAQLNPVYFREPSVNLGIGSAYGQAPHLVGDKLLDHFGLAANSLEAHAFTYLKFNEAAQKYGKVGGFAHIKTLVNRLRNGYGSENTLLLDGGDTWQGSGTSYKTRGMDMVKATNELGVDIMTGHWEFTYHQEEILNNIKAFNGEFLAHNVMITEDALFDGADEYIFDEDSGRVFKPYTMREMGGARIAIVGQAFPRTKIANPARFIPDWSFDIFDRELQELVDQIRAEEKPDAVIVISHNGMDVDLAMASRVNGVDVILGGHTHDGVPQPTIVKNDGGQTLVCNVGSNGKFVGVMDLDVRGGKVHGYKYSLMPVFSELLPADPAMTQLITDIRAPYNDWLNEELAIADEVMFRRGNFNGSFDQVICDALRNQLDAQVSLSPGFRWGTTVLEGQVVTMEHVLDQTCLTYPETYVRPMKGSELKLILEDVADNIFNPEPYLQSGGDMVRVGGFDYVCDPSKSVGSRISEMTLDNGEKIDMNKDYKVAGWATVGARSEGPDIWDVVADDLRDKKIARVEKLNTPLLKNVAGNPGIAGYPGT
;
A
#
# COMPACT_ATOMS: atom_id res chain seq x y z
N LYS A 1 -4.11 -7.29 -35.91
CA LYS A 1 -4.48 -5.94 -35.39
C LYS A 1 -3.35 -5.52 -34.47
N GLN A 2 -2.55 -4.53 -34.88
CA GLN A 2 -1.67 -3.82 -33.97
C GLN A 2 -2.55 -3.35 -32.81
N THR A 3 -2.26 -3.81 -31.60
CA THR A 3 -2.83 -3.23 -30.39
C THR A 3 -2.46 -1.76 -30.42
N ALA A 4 -3.46 -0.88 -30.45
CA ALA A 4 -3.23 0.56 -30.29
C ALA A 4 -2.30 0.72 -29.07
N ASP A 5 -1.30 1.57 -29.21
CA ASP A 5 -0.33 1.78 -28.12
C ASP A 5 -1.06 2.34 -26.90
N ILE A 6 -1.25 1.52 -25.89
CA ILE A 6 -1.98 1.87 -24.66
C ILE A 6 -1.31 3.00 -23.88
N TYR A 7 -0.05 3.31 -24.22
CA TYR A 7 0.75 4.37 -23.56
C TYR A 7 0.75 5.68 -24.31
N GLU A 8 -0.05 5.81 -25.35
CA GLU A 8 -0.31 7.11 -25.99
C GLU A 8 -1.36 7.89 -25.19
N VAL A 9 -0.93 9.02 -24.63
CA VAL A 9 -1.80 9.93 -23.89
C VAL A 9 -1.85 11.27 -24.63
N PRO A 10 -3.00 11.64 -25.19
CA PRO A 10 -3.15 12.97 -25.78
C PRO A 10 -2.90 14.05 -24.73
N ASN A 11 -2.16 15.09 -25.10
CA ASN A 11 -1.90 16.21 -24.22
C ASN A 11 -3.20 16.98 -23.94
N PHE A 12 -3.38 17.34 -22.67
CA PHE A 12 -4.48 18.18 -22.22
C PHE A 12 -3.97 19.22 -21.22
N GLY A 13 -4.55 20.42 -21.24
CA GLY A 13 -4.20 21.47 -20.30
C GLY A 13 -2.75 21.94 -20.39
N ASN A 14 -2.24 22.41 -19.26
CA ASN A 14 -0.91 23.00 -19.15
C ASN A 14 -0.04 22.41 -18.03
N VAL A 15 -0.57 21.49 -17.24
CA VAL A 15 0.12 20.83 -16.11
C VAL A 15 -0.11 19.34 -16.16
N ARG A 16 0.96 18.55 -16.11
CA ARG A 16 0.90 17.09 -15.99
C ARG A 16 1.48 16.62 -14.67
N LEU A 17 0.69 15.89 -13.91
CA LEU A 17 1.12 15.21 -12.69
C LEU A 17 1.17 13.71 -12.96
N LEU A 18 2.35 13.12 -12.82
CA LEU A 18 2.55 11.69 -12.83
C LEU A 18 2.57 11.21 -11.38
N HIS A 19 1.89 10.10 -11.11
CA HIS A 19 1.69 9.61 -9.75
C HIS A 19 2.03 8.13 -9.65
N ILE A 20 2.92 7.79 -8.72
CA ILE A 20 3.20 6.45 -8.24
C ILE A 20 3.02 6.41 -6.73
N THR A 21 2.80 5.24 -6.16
CA THR A 21 2.68 5.04 -4.72
C THR A 21 2.87 3.58 -4.36
N ASP A 22 3.22 3.32 -3.11
CA ASP A 22 3.23 1.96 -2.55
C ASP A 22 4.02 0.96 -3.42
N CYS A 23 5.15 1.38 -3.95
CA CYS A 23 6.00 0.53 -4.78
C CYS A 23 6.63 -0.63 -3.98
N HIS A 24 6.70 -0.50 -2.65
CA HIS A 24 7.19 -1.51 -1.72
C HIS A 24 8.52 -2.14 -2.16
N ALA A 25 9.41 -1.29 -2.63
CA ALA A 25 10.78 -1.64 -3.03
C ALA A 25 10.86 -2.75 -4.12
N GLN A 26 9.85 -2.84 -4.97
CA GLN A 26 9.84 -3.78 -6.09
C GLN A 26 10.58 -3.19 -7.30
N LEU A 27 11.87 -3.47 -7.38
CA LEU A 27 12.74 -2.97 -8.46
C LEU A 27 12.50 -3.72 -9.78
N ASN A 28 12.30 -5.03 -9.71
CA ASN A 28 12.02 -5.88 -10.86
C ASN A 28 10.51 -6.01 -11.11
N PRO A 29 10.09 -6.33 -12.34
CA PRO A 29 8.70 -6.68 -12.62
C PRO A 29 8.25 -7.89 -11.80
N VAL A 30 6.97 -7.90 -11.42
CA VAL A 30 6.35 -8.93 -10.59
C VAL A 30 5.01 -9.37 -11.16
N TYR A 31 4.50 -10.49 -10.68
CA TYR A 31 3.08 -10.78 -10.78
C TYR A 31 2.38 -10.24 -9.56
N PHE A 32 1.23 -9.62 -9.75
CA PHE A 32 0.43 -9.07 -8.64
C PHE A 32 -1.05 -9.24 -8.93
N ARG A 33 -1.71 -10.07 -8.11
CA ARG A 33 -3.14 -10.37 -8.23
C ARG A 33 -3.97 -9.35 -7.45
N GLU A 34 -4.90 -8.68 -8.11
CA GLU A 34 -5.87 -7.79 -7.46
C GLU A 34 -6.82 -8.57 -6.54
N PRO A 35 -7.39 -7.92 -5.51
CA PRO A 35 -8.24 -8.61 -4.55
C PRO A 35 -9.56 -9.07 -5.13
N SER A 36 -10.06 -10.22 -4.65
CA SER A 36 -11.43 -10.67 -4.85
C SER A 36 -12.36 -10.23 -3.72
N VAL A 37 -11.81 -9.69 -2.64
CA VAL A 37 -12.55 -9.16 -1.49
C VAL A 37 -11.98 -7.81 -1.08
N ASN A 38 -12.79 -6.76 -1.21
CA ASN A 38 -12.51 -5.40 -0.74
C ASN A 38 -13.85 -4.75 -0.34
N LEU A 39 -14.38 -5.20 0.80
CA LEU A 39 -15.74 -4.88 1.24
C LEU A 39 -15.91 -3.41 1.58
N GLY A 40 -16.96 -2.80 1.04
CA GLY A 40 -17.46 -1.51 1.45
C GLY A 40 -18.72 -1.68 2.32
N ILE A 41 -18.70 -1.07 3.50
CA ILE A 41 -19.78 -1.12 4.48
C ILE A 41 -20.36 0.28 4.69
N GLY A 42 -21.67 0.37 4.92
CA GLY A 42 -22.34 1.65 5.14
C GLY A 42 -22.26 2.56 3.91
N SER A 43 -21.76 3.77 4.07
CA SER A 43 -21.63 4.74 2.98
C SER A 43 -20.59 4.35 1.90
N ALA A 44 -19.68 3.43 2.22
CA ALA A 44 -18.71 2.90 1.28
C ALA A 44 -19.29 1.81 0.35
N TYR A 45 -20.45 1.25 0.68
CA TYR A 45 -21.08 0.21 -0.12
C TYR A 45 -21.33 0.66 -1.56
N GLY A 46 -20.84 -0.14 -2.51
CA GLY A 46 -21.04 0.12 -3.94
C GLY A 46 -20.26 1.30 -4.52
N GLN A 47 -19.36 1.89 -3.72
CA GLN A 47 -18.51 2.99 -4.12
C GLN A 47 -17.08 2.49 -4.37
N ALA A 48 -16.39 3.09 -5.34
CA ALA A 48 -14.94 2.88 -5.43
C ALA A 48 -14.27 3.36 -4.12
N PRO A 49 -13.30 2.60 -3.58
CA PRO A 49 -12.59 1.46 -4.18
C PRO A 49 -13.20 0.07 -3.91
N HIS A 50 -14.38 0.00 -3.32
CA HIS A 50 -15.00 -1.24 -2.84
C HIS A 50 -15.78 -1.98 -3.94
N LEU A 51 -15.12 -2.18 -5.06
CA LEU A 51 -15.63 -2.88 -6.25
C LEU A 51 -14.57 -3.90 -6.69
N VAL A 52 -14.97 -5.13 -6.97
CA VAL A 52 -14.05 -6.18 -7.42
C VAL A 52 -14.60 -6.93 -8.62
N GLY A 53 -13.71 -7.49 -9.44
CA GLY A 53 -14.06 -8.36 -10.56
C GLY A 53 -15.02 -7.68 -11.55
N ASP A 54 -16.06 -8.41 -11.96
CA ASP A 54 -17.03 -7.91 -12.93
C ASP A 54 -17.72 -6.62 -12.49
N LYS A 55 -17.91 -6.42 -11.18
CA LYS A 55 -18.53 -5.19 -10.66
C LYS A 55 -17.66 -3.96 -10.88
N LEU A 56 -16.34 -4.12 -10.78
CA LEU A 56 -15.41 -3.04 -11.11
C LEU A 56 -15.43 -2.76 -12.63
N LEU A 57 -15.39 -3.79 -13.45
CA LEU A 57 -15.44 -3.65 -14.90
C LEU A 57 -16.72 -2.94 -15.36
N ASP A 58 -17.87 -3.35 -14.83
CA ASP A 58 -19.18 -2.75 -15.16
C ASP A 58 -19.23 -1.27 -14.76
N HIS A 59 -18.76 -0.95 -13.55
CA HIS A 59 -18.79 0.42 -13.02
C HIS A 59 -17.97 1.40 -13.88
N PHE A 60 -16.79 0.97 -14.33
CA PHE A 60 -15.88 1.81 -15.12
C PHE A 60 -16.00 1.61 -16.64
N GLY A 61 -16.92 0.74 -17.10
CA GLY A 61 -17.13 0.48 -18.52
C GLY A 61 -15.95 -0.21 -19.20
N LEU A 62 -15.24 -1.07 -18.48
CA LEU A 62 -14.07 -1.78 -18.99
C LEU A 62 -14.48 -3.13 -19.59
N ALA A 63 -13.84 -3.50 -20.70
CA ALA A 63 -14.16 -4.73 -21.41
C ALA A 63 -13.65 -5.98 -20.66
N ALA A 64 -14.50 -7.01 -20.54
CA ALA A 64 -14.08 -8.31 -20.03
C ALA A 64 -13.03 -8.95 -20.96
N ASN A 65 -12.18 -9.81 -20.42
CA ASN A 65 -11.09 -10.50 -21.12
C ASN A 65 -10.11 -9.56 -21.86
N SER A 66 -10.01 -8.32 -21.43
CA SER A 66 -9.09 -7.30 -21.95
C SER A 66 -7.83 -7.19 -21.09
N LEU A 67 -6.87 -6.42 -21.58
CA LEU A 67 -5.67 -6.03 -20.81
C LEU A 67 -6.04 -5.28 -19.54
N GLU A 68 -7.03 -4.38 -19.65
CA GLU A 68 -7.54 -3.61 -18.51
C GLU A 68 -8.22 -4.51 -17.49
N ALA A 69 -9.00 -5.50 -17.91
CA ALA A 69 -9.62 -6.47 -17.01
C ALA A 69 -8.57 -7.22 -16.19
N HIS A 70 -7.45 -7.59 -16.80
CA HIS A 70 -6.32 -8.19 -16.09
C HIS A 70 -5.63 -7.21 -15.15
N ALA A 71 -5.45 -5.97 -15.57
CA ALA A 71 -4.79 -4.94 -14.75
C ALA A 71 -5.58 -4.60 -13.49
N PHE A 72 -6.92 -4.52 -13.57
CA PHE A 72 -7.77 -4.01 -12.50
C PHE A 72 -8.50 -5.08 -11.70
N THR A 73 -8.47 -6.35 -12.12
CA THR A 73 -9.21 -7.42 -11.47
C THR A 73 -8.39 -8.70 -11.29
N TYR A 74 -8.92 -9.59 -10.43
CA TYR A 74 -8.38 -10.94 -10.23
C TYR A 74 -8.90 -11.96 -11.27
N LEU A 75 -9.80 -11.55 -12.14
CA LEU A 75 -10.51 -12.46 -13.06
C LEU A 75 -9.55 -13.20 -13.98
N LYS A 76 -9.65 -14.55 -14.01
CA LYS A 76 -8.79 -15.43 -14.81
C LYS A 76 -7.31 -15.15 -14.66
N PHE A 77 -6.89 -14.83 -13.43
CA PHE A 77 -5.57 -14.25 -13.18
C PHE A 77 -4.42 -15.11 -13.71
N ASN A 78 -4.41 -16.41 -13.43
CA ASN A 78 -3.31 -17.28 -13.85
C ASN A 78 -3.13 -17.31 -15.38
N GLU A 79 -4.22 -17.45 -16.12
CA GLU A 79 -4.22 -17.44 -17.59
C GLU A 79 -3.80 -16.07 -18.15
N ALA A 80 -4.37 -15.00 -17.59
CA ALA A 80 -4.09 -13.64 -18.04
C ALA A 80 -2.65 -13.22 -17.73
N ALA A 81 -2.12 -13.60 -16.55
CA ALA A 81 -0.73 -13.33 -16.18
C ALA A 81 0.26 -14.05 -17.09
N GLN A 82 -0.03 -15.29 -17.49
CA GLN A 82 0.78 -16.01 -18.47
C GLN A 82 0.74 -15.33 -19.84
N LYS A 83 -0.41 -14.79 -20.23
CA LYS A 83 -0.59 -14.12 -21.52
C LYS A 83 0.06 -12.74 -21.59
N TYR A 84 -0.10 -11.92 -20.55
CA TYR A 84 0.33 -10.52 -20.54
C TYR A 84 1.66 -10.27 -19.84
N GLY A 85 2.19 -11.27 -19.11
CA GLY A 85 3.47 -11.17 -18.42
C GLY A 85 3.40 -10.39 -17.12
N LYS A 86 4.59 -9.99 -16.63
CA LYS A 86 4.77 -9.28 -15.38
C LYS A 86 4.46 -7.79 -15.50
N VAL A 87 4.16 -7.19 -14.37
CA VAL A 87 3.84 -5.77 -14.22
C VAL A 87 4.87 -5.05 -13.37
N GLY A 88 4.96 -3.73 -13.52
CA GLY A 88 5.88 -2.92 -12.77
C GLY A 88 7.33 -3.05 -13.22
N GLY A 89 8.24 -2.87 -12.29
CA GLY A 89 9.68 -2.81 -12.54
C GLY A 89 10.17 -1.39 -12.85
N PHE A 90 11.13 -0.90 -12.08
CA PHE A 90 11.57 0.50 -12.18
C PHE A 90 12.19 0.85 -13.54
N ALA A 91 12.85 -0.09 -14.21
CA ALA A 91 13.39 0.14 -15.55
C ALA A 91 12.28 0.35 -16.59
N HIS A 92 11.14 -0.31 -16.45
CA HIS A 92 9.96 -0.16 -17.30
C HIS A 92 9.16 1.09 -16.95
N ILE A 93 9.00 1.37 -15.66
CA ILE A 93 8.38 2.62 -15.17
C ILE A 93 9.14 3.82 -15.69
N LYS A 94 10.48 3.79 -15.64
CA LYS A 94 11.32 4.90 -16.13
C LYS A 94 11.10 5.18 -17.62
N THR A 95 11.01 4.15 -18.43
CA THR A 95 10.70 4.29 -19.86
C THR A 95 9.37 4.99 -20.07
N LEU A 96 8.33 4.57 -19.35
CA LEU A 96 7.01 5.19 -19.42
C LEU A 96 7.03 6.64 -18.92
N VAL A 97 7.62 6.91 -17.78
CA VAL A 97 7.74 8.24 -17.19
C VAL A 97 8.48 9.19 -18.13
N ASN A 98 9.60 8.76 -18.71
CA ASN A 98 10.36 9.56 -19.66
C ASN A 98 9.53 9.88 -20.92
N ARG A 99 8.80 8.90 -21.45
CA ARG A 99 7.89 9.10 -22.58
C ARG A 99 6.81 10.12 -22.28
N LEU A 100 6.17 10.00 -21.12
CA LEU A 100 5.11 10.90 -20.69
C LEU A 100 5.62 12.34 -20.42
N ARG A 101 6.83 12.47 -19.85
CA ARG A 101 7.48 13.77 -19.67
C ARG A 101 7.86 14.42 -20.99
N ASN A 102 8.53 13.67 -21.86
CA ASN A 102 9.01 14.20 -23.14
C ASN A 102 7.85 14.58 -24.08
N GLY A 103 6.76 13.83 -24.05
CA GLY A 103 5.57 14.08 -24.85
C GLY A 103 4.78 15.32 -24.42
N TYR A 104 4.90 15.72 -23.16
CA TYR A 104 4.17 16.87 -22.61
C TYR A 104 5.04 18.12 -22.39
N GLY A 105 6.31 17.91 -22.16
CA GLY A 105 7.29 18.90 -21.72
C GLY A 105 7.72 18.66 -20.28
N SER A 106 9.01 18.38 -20.08
CA SER A 106 9.56 18.06 -18.75
C SER A 106 9.37 19.20 -17.74
N GLU A 107 9.41 20.44 -18.21
CA GLU A 107 9.19 21.65 -17.40
C GLU A 107 7.74 21.79 -16.91
N ASN A 108 6.80 21.10 -17.53
CA ASN A 108 5.37 21.13 -17.21
C ASN A 108 4.88 19.82 -16.56
N THR A 109 5.81 18.95 -16.16
CA THR A 109 5.51 17.62 -15.64
C THR A 109 6.22 17.40 -14.31
N LEU A 110 5.48 16.90 -13.31
CA LEU A 110 6.04 16.42 -12.04
C LEU A 110 5.77 14.92 -11.88
N LEU A 111 6.72 14.22 -11.29
CA LEU A 111 6.53 12.85 -10.79
C LEU A 111 6.42 12.89 -9.28
N LEU A 112 5.25 12.48 -8.78
CA LEU A 112 4.90 12.50 -7.37
C LEU A 112 4.77 11.07 -6.84
N ASP A 113 5.31 10.83 -5.66
CA ASP A 113 5.29 9.52 -4.99
C ASP A 113 4.52 9.62 -3.68
N GLY A 114 3.46 8.83 -3.55
CA GLY A 114 2.60 8.79 -2.37
C GLY A 114 3.22 8.11 -1.13
N GLY A 115 4.45 7.62 -1.22
CA GLY A 115 5.12 6.91 -0.12
C GLY A 115 4.95 5.40 -0.18
N ASP A 116 5.49 4.70 0.82
CA ASP A 116 5.64 3.24 0.85
C ASP A 116 6.46 2.69 -0.33
N THR A 117 7.41 3.47 -0.78
CA THR A 117 8.26 3.10 -1.91
C THR A 117 9.59 2.48 -1.45
N TRP A 118 10.11 2.88 -0.28
CA TRP A 118 11.44 2.48 0.18
C TRP A 118 11.49 1.23 1.04
N GLN A 119 10.38 0.53 1.23
CA GLN A 119 10.29 -0.68 2.06
C GLN A 119 9.51 -1.77 1.34
N GLY A 120 9.90 -3.04 1.53
CA GLY A 120 9.10 -4.21 1.13
C GLY A 120 9.85 -5.27 0.33
N SER A 121 11.19 -5.19 0.22
CA SER A 121 12.02 -6.19 -0.46
C SER A 121 13.25 -6.58 0.36
N GLY A 122 13.89 -7.68 -0.02
CA GLY A 122 15.11 -8.14 0.63
C GLY A 122 16.26 -7.15 0.50
N THR A 123 16.45 -6.54 -0.66
CA THR A 123 17.50 -5.54 -0.87
C THR A 123 17.24 -4.28 -0.06
N SER A 124 16.00 -3.85 0.02
CA SER A 124 15.62 -2.68 0.82
C SER A 124 15.82 -2.92 2.32
N TYR A 125 15.48 -4.11 2.81
CA TYR A 125 15.80 -4.51 4.17
C TYR A 125 17.30 -4.44 4.46
N LYS A 126 18.14 -5.01 3.59
CA LYS A 126 19.60 -5.04 3.74
C LYS A 126 20.24 -3.66 3.68
N THR A 127 19.75 -2.79 2.80
CA THR A 127 20.30 -1.44 2.60
C THR A 127 19.60 -0.38 3.43
N ARG A 128 18.61 -0.75 4.23
CA ARG A 128 17.81 0.18 5.04
C ARG A 128 17.15 1.26 4.18
N GLY A 129 16.64 0.88 3.03
CA GLY A 129 15.95 1.75 2.09
C GLY A 129 16.84 2.52 1.12
N MET A 130 18.15 2.49 1.28
CA MET A 130 19.07 3.27 0.42
C MET A 130 19.07 2.80 -1.04
N ASP A 131 18.80 1.52 -1.31
CA ASP A 131 18.60 1.00 -2.66
C ASP A 131 17.49 1.75 -3.38
N MET A 132 16.37 1.97 -2.68
CA MET A 132 15.21 2.63 -3.23
C MET A 132 15.37 4.15 -3.31
N VAL A 133 16.15 4.75 -2.42
CA VAL A 133 16.54 6.17 -2.55
C VAL A 133 17.30 6.37 -3.86
N LYS A 134 18.27 5.51 -4.17
CA LYS A 134 19.00 5.53 -5.44
C LYS A 134 18.09 5.32 -6.64
N ALA A 135 17.16 4.36 -6.55
CA ALA A 135 16.22 4.04 -7.62
C ALA A 135 15.24 5.18 -7.86
N THR A 136 14.69 5.80 -6.81
CA THR A 136 13.79 6.96 -6.95
C THR A 136 14.52 8.19 -7.49
N ASN A 137 15.79 8.37 -7.15
CA ASN A 137 16.63 9.41 -7.75
C ASN A 137 16.84 9.17 -9.26
N GLU A 138 17.15 7.95 -9.65
CA GLU A 138 17.30 7.58 -11.07
C GLU A 138 15.98 7.68 -11.85
N LEU A 139 14.87 7.37 -11.22
CA LEU A 139 13.53 7.53 -11.81
C LEU A 139 13.16 9.02 -11.98
N GLY A 140 13.74 9.89 -11.18
CA GLY A 140 13.47 11.31 -11.18
C GLY A 140 12.19 11.70 -10.42
N VAL A 141 11.93 11.05 -9.30
CA VAL A 141 10.85 11.47 -8.39
C VAL A 141 11.13 12.88 -7.88
N ASP A 142 10.19 13.79 -8.08
CA ASP A 142 10.32 15.19 -7.71
C ASP A 142 9.92 15.45 -6.25
N ILE A 143 8.83 14.83 -5.82
CA ILE A 143 8.24 15.07 -4.49
C ILE A 143 7.65 13.76 -3.98
N MET A 144 7.82 13.48 -2.68
CA MET A 144 7.20 12.33 -2.03
C MET A 144 6.74 12.63 -0.60
N THR A 145 5.92 11.75 -0.07
CA THR A 145 5.60 11.63 1.35
C THR A 145 5.92 10.22 1.84
N GLY A 146 5.54 9.83 3.06
CA GLY A 146 5.98 8.55 3.59
C GLY A 146 5.03 7.85 4.55
N HIS A 147 5.35 6.58 4.79
CA HIS A 147 4.76 5.69 5.79
C HIS A 147 5.79 4.65 6.25
N TRP A 148 5.96 3.53 5.52
CA TRP A 148 6.96 2.51 5.87
C TRP A 148 8.41 2.97 5.70
N GLU A 149 8.67 4.11 5.10
CA GLU A 149 9.96 4.78 5.15
C GLU A 149 10.42 4.98 6.60
N PHE A 150 9.50 5.25 7.52
CA PHE A 150 9.76 5.45 8.94
C PHE A 150 10.13 4.17 9.70
N THR A 151 9.94 3.00 9.11
CA THR A 151 10.33 1.72 9.72
C THR A 151 11.84 1.56 9.89
N TYR A 152 12.63 2.33 9.15
CA TYR A 152 14.10 2.30 9.23
C TYR A 152 14.68 3.12 10.38
N HIS A 153 13.84 3.59 11.29
CA HIS A 153 14.19 4.43 12.43
C HIS A 153 14.44 5.90 12.06
N GLN A 154 14.28 6.75 13.04
CA GLN A 154 14.27 8.21 12.91
C GLN A 154 15.54 8.76 12.26
N GLU A 155 16.71 8.33 12.72
CA GLU A 155 18.00 8.76 12.16
C GLU A 155 18.20 8.29 10.73
N GLU A 156 17.85 7.04 10.43
CA GLU A 156 18.02 6.45 9.09
C GLU A 156 17.08 7.10 8.07
N ILE A 157 15.83 7.42 8.45
CA ILE A 157 14.92 8.12 7.53
C ILE A 157 15.41 9.53 7.23
N LEU A 158 15.96 10.24 8.20
CA LEU A 158 16.56 11.56 7.95
C LEU A 158 17.77 11.48 7.00
N ASN A 159 18.61 10.46 7.14
CA ASN A 159 19.72 10.21 6.22
C ASN A 159 19.23 9.85 4.81
N ASN A 160 18.20 9.02 4.70
CA ASN A 160 17.58 8.67 3.42
C ASN A 160 16.96 9.88 2.73
N ILE A 161 16.25 10.71 3.46
CA ILE A 161 15.66 11.95 2.94
C ILE A 161 16.75 12.92 2.45
N LYS A 162 17.85 13.01 3.18
CA LYS A 162 19.01 13.85 2.79
C LYS A 162 19.67 13.36 1.48
N ALA A 163 19.68 12.05 1.25
CA ALA A 163 20.23 11.44 0.03
C ALA A 163 19.25 11.48 -1.15
N PHE A 164 17.96 11.69 -0.88
CA PHE A 164 16.92 11.83 -1.89
C PHE A 164 17.06 13.17 -2.62
N ASN A 165 17.04 13.15 -3.95
CA ASN A 165 17.22 14.36 -4.78
C ASN A 165 15.95 15.23 -4.82
N GLY A 166 14.77 14.65 -4.61
CA GLY A 166 13.51 15.38 -4.57
C GLY A 166 13.22 16.00 -3.20
N GLU A 167 12.00 16.44 -3.01
CA GLU A 167 11.51 16.97 -1.74
C GLU A 167 10.64 15.94 -1.02
N PHE A 168 10.92 15.72 0.26
CA PHE A 168 10.06 14.94 1.16
C PHE A 168 9.15 15.89 1.92
N LEU A 169 7.83 15.72 1.79
CA LEU A 169 6.84 16.60 2.40
C LEU A 169 5.93 15.83 3.36
N ALA A 170 5.67 16.41 4.52
CA ALA A 170 4.68 15.91 5.47
C ALA A 170 4.23 17.03 6.41
N HIS A 171 3.01 17.55 6.22
CA HIS A 171 2.48 18.59 7.12
C HIS A 171 2.08 18.04 8.49
N ASN A 172 1.84 16.76 8.59
CA ASN A 172 1.22 16.07 9.73
C ASN A 172 2.18 15.22 10.56
N VAL A 173 3.46 15.52 10.52
CA VAL A 173 4.46 14.93 11.43
C VAL A 173 4.95 16.03 12.37
N MET A 174 4.65 15.87 13.65
CA MET A 174 4.95 16.88 14.67
C MET A 174 5.98 16.36 15.67
N ILE A 175 6.83 17.26 16.16
CA ILE A 175 7.70 16.92 17.29
C ILE A 175 6.84 16.75 18.55
N THR A 176 7.17 15.75 19.39
CA THR A 176 6.52 15.56 20.68
C THR A 176 7.00 16.62 21.70
N GLU A 177 6.17 16.93 22.71
CA GLU A 177 6.53 17.86 23.78
C GLU A 177 7.76 17.38 24.55
N ASP A 178 7.85 16.08 24.84
CA ASP A 178 8.98 15.48 25.54
C ASP A 178 10.27 15.65 24.75
N ALA A 179 10.24 15.37 23.43
CA ALA A 179 11.40 15.55 22.57
C ALA A 179 11.85 17.00 22.48
N LEU A 180 10.91 17.94 22.43
CA LEU A 180 11.20 19.37 22.41
C LEU A 180 11.85 19.81 23.74
N PHE A 181 11.34 19.31 24.85
CA PHE A 181 11.92 19.56 26.18
C PHE A 181 13.35 19.03 26.33
N ASP A 182 13.64 17.87 25.73
CA ASP A 182 14.95 17.24 25.73
C ASP A 182 15.93 17.86 24.71
N GLY A 183 15.50 18.88 23.97
CA GLY A 183 16.34 19.58 23.00
C GLY A 183 16.52 18.84 21.67
N ALA A 184 15.58 18.00 21.29
CA ALA A 184 15.59 17.26 20.01
C ALA A 184 15.03 18.08 18.83
N ASP A 185 15.12 19.40 18.90
CA ASP A 185 14.61 20.37 17.93
C ASP A 185 15.58 20.66 16.77
N GLU A 186 16.80 20.12 16.83
CA GLU A 186 17.86 20.35 15.81
C GLU A 186 17.44 19.96 14.38
N TYR A 187 16.48 19.03 14.26
CA TYR A 187 16.09 18.45 12.97
C TYR A 187 14.68 18.83 12.51
N ILE A 188 13.99 19.75 13.21
CA ILE A 188 12.64 20.14 12.84
C ILE A 188 12.65 21.27 11.80
N PHE A 189 11.65 21.26 10.93
CA PHE A 189 11.49 22.26 9.89
C PHE A 189 11.08 23.62 10.45
N ASP A 190 10.13 23.63 11.39
CA ASP A 190 9.56 24.85 11.93
C ASP A 190 9.19 24.69 13.41
N GLU A 191 9.88 25.44 14.27
CA GLU A 191 9.66 25.40 15.71
C GLU A 191 8.28 25.94 16.12
N ASP A 192 7.77 26.96 15.44
CA ASP A 192 6.51 27.61 15.80
C ASP A 192 5.31 26.67 15.57
N SER A 193 5.31 25.91 14.49
CA SER A 193 4.27 24.91 14.20
C SER A 193 4.55 23.55 14.82
N GLY A 194 5.79 23.27 15.18
CA GLY A 194 6.25 21.95 15.61
C GLY A 194 6.38 20.92 14.50
N ARG A 195 6.28 21.33 13.24
CA ARG A 195 6.40 20.42 12.09
C ARG A 195 7.84 19.98 11.89
N VAL A 196 8.01 18.66 11.80
CA VAL A 196 9.32 18.03 11.58
C VAL A 196 9.78 18.18 10.14
N PHE A 197 8.88 18.08 9.19
CA PHE A 197 9.16 18.14 7.76
C PHE A 197 8.53 19.37 7.10
N LYS A 198 9.07 19.75 5.96
CA LYS A 198 8.48 20.78 5.10
C LYS A 198 7.05 20.35 4.74
N PRO A 199 6.03 21.20 5.01
CA PRO A 199 4.63 20.80 4.82
C PRO A 199 4.18 20.88 3.36
N TYR A 200 4.71 21.81 2.58
CA TYR A 200 4.35 22.02 1.19
C TYR A 200 5.49 22.64 0.40
N THR A 201 5.36 22.61 -0.91
CA THR A 201 6.26 23.29 -1.84
C THR A 201 5.47 23.94 -2.98
N MET A 202 6.06 24.96 -3.58
CA MET A 202 5.48 25.65 -4.75
C MET A 202 6.25 25.27 -5.99
N ARG A 203 5.52 25.08 -7.10
CA ARG A 203 6.10 24.86 -8.43
C ARG A 203 5.44 25.79 -9.44
N GLU A 204 6.25 26.33 -10.33
CA GLU A 204 5.77 27.07 -11.49
C GLU A 204 5.91 26.19 -12.73
N MET A 205 4.80 25.90 -13.38
CA MET A 205 4.76 25.02 -14.54
C MET A 205 3.55 25.35 -15.41
N GLY A 206 3.75 25.35 -16.73
CA GLY A 206 2.69 25.67 -17.69
C GLY A 206 2.10 27.06 -17.52
N GLY A 207 2.86 28.02 -16.99
CA GLY A 207 2.37 29.36 -16.67
C GLY A 207 1.49 29.45 -15.43
N ALA A 208 1.38 28.36 -14.64
CA ALA A 208 0.58 28.27 -13.42
C ALA A 208 1.46 28.07 -12.18
N ARG A 209 0.94 28.48 -11.03
CA ARG A 209 1.54 28.25 -9.70
C ARG A 209 0.82 27.10 -9.03
N ILE A 210 1.54 26.05 -8.72
CA ILE A 210 1.00 24.81 -8.14
C ILE A 210 1.58 24.63 -6.72
N ALA A 211 0.70 24.50 -5.74
CA ALA A 211 1.06 24.10 -4.39
C ALA A 211 0.93 22.59 -4.24
N ILE A 212 1.94 21.95 -3.71
CA ILE A 212 1.92 20.51 -3.39
C ILE A 212 2.13 20.36 -1.87
N VAL A 213 1.15 19.75 -1.20
CA VAL A 213 1.16 19.48 0.25
C VAL A 213 1.39 17.99 0.46
N GLY A 214 2.20 17.63 1.45
CA GLY A 214 2.42 16.23 1.85
C GLY A 214 1.58 15.84 3.06
N GLN A 215 0.93 14.67 2.97
CA GLN A 215 0.16 14.04 4.03
C GLN A 215 0.73 12.64 4.28
N ALA A 216 1.56 12.48 5.32
CA ALA A 216 2.09 11.18 5.71
C ALA A 216 1.02 10.29 6.34
N PHE A 217 1.27 8.98 6.40
CA PHE A 217 0.34 8.04 7.02
C PHE A 217 0.08 8.42 8.48
N PRO A 218 -1.18 8.67 8.86
CA PRO A 218 -1.49 9.24 10.17
C PRO A 218 -1.32 8.28 11.34
N ARG A 219 -1.27 6.97 11.10
CA ARG A 219 -1.14 5.92 12.12
C ARG A 219 0.23 5.24 12.10
N THR A 220 1.25 5.90 11.59
CA THR A 220 2.61 5.37 11.47
C THR A 220 3.15 4.84 12.81
N LYS A 221 2.86 5.52 13.90
CA LYS A 221 3.32 5.13 15.25
C LYS A 221 2.57 3.92 15.84
N ILE A 222 1.44 3.53 15.24
CA ILE A 222 0.72 2.30 15.57
C ILE A 222 1.22 1.13 14.72
N ALA A 223 1.55 1.40 13.47
CA ALA A 223 2.04 0.39 12.52
C ALA A 223 3.48 -0.05 12.80
N ASN A 224 4.29 0.82 13.41
CA ASN A 224 5.69 0.56 13.75
C ASN A 224 5.90 0.57 15.27
N PRO A 225 6.91 -0.16 15.78
CA PRO A 225 7.33 0.02 17.16
C PRO A 225 7.62 1.49 17.48
N ALA A 226 6.97 2.03 18.52
CA ALA A 226 7.10 3.43 18.88
C ALA A 226 8.55 3.86 19.15
N ARG A 227 9.40 2.91 19.60
CA ARG A 227 10.84 3.14 19.83
C ARG A 227 11.63 3.48 18.57
N PHE A 228 11.07 3.23 17.37
CA PHE A 228 11.75 3.56 16.10
C PHE A 228 11.70 5.05 15.81
N ILE A 229 10.62 5.70 16.22
CA ILE A 229 10.36 7.12 15.97
C ILE A 229 9.84 7.82 17.24
N PRO A 230 10.63 7.83 18.33
CA PRO A 230 10.15 8.27 19.65
C PRO A 230 9.78 9.75 19.70
N ASP A 231 10.46 10.59 18.92
CA ASP A 231 10.38 12.04 19.01
C ASP A 231 9.24 12.65 18.20
N TRP A 232 8.58 11.85 17.34
CA TRP A 232 7.57 12.34 16.41
C TRP A 232 6.18 11.79 16.71
N SER A 233 5.17 12.61 16.45
CA SER A 233 3.75 12.23 16.49
C SER A 233 3.10 12.40 15.12
N PHE A 234 2.08 11.58 14.88
CA PHE A 234 1.36 11.52 13.61
C PHE A 234 -0.14 11.50 13.90
N ASP A 235 -0.90 12.20 13.09
CA ASP A 235 -2.35 12.10 13.02
C ASP A 235 -2.81 12.63 11.65
N ILE A 236 -4.11 12.58 11.37
CA ILE A 236 -4.68 13.15 10.13
C ILE A 236 -4.48 14.67 10.13
N PHE A 237 -4.68 15.33 11.26
CA PHE A 237 -4.53 16.77 11.41
C PHE A 237 -5.28 17.56 10.32
N ASP A 238 -6.54 17.21 10.08
CA ASP A 238 -7.35 17.83 9.02
C ASP A 238 -7.64 19.32 9.28
N ARG A 239 -7.76 19.71 10.54
CA ARG A 239 -7.89 21.11 10.93
C ARG A 239 -6.62 21.89 10.58
N GLU A 240 -5.46 21.36 10.94
CA GLU A 240 -4.16 21.96 10.62
C GLU A 240 -3.92 22.00 9.11
N LEU A 241 -4.41 20.98 8.37
CA LEU A 241 -4.39 21.00 6.92
C LEU A 241 -5.27 22.13 6.37
N GLN A 242 -6.49 22.33 6.88
CA GLN A 242 -7.34 23.44 6.45
C GLN A 242 -6.68 24.79 6.71
N GLU A 243 -6.10 24.99 7.87
CA GLU A 243 -5.35 26.21 8.22
C GLU A 243 -4.19 26.44 7.24
N LEU A 244 -3.44 25.38 6.92
CA LEU A 244 -2.32 25.43 5.97
C LEU A 244 -2.80 25.75 4.55
N VAL A 245 -3.87 25.12 4.07
CA VAL A 245 -4.44 25.40 2.74
C VAL A 245 -4.93 26.84 2.65
N ASP A 246 -5.60 27.35 3.67
CA ASP A 246 -6.06 28.75 3.75
C ASP A 246 -4.89 29.72 3.71
N GLN A 247 -3.82 29.44 4.43
CA GLN A 247 -2.60 30.23 4.42
C GLN A 247 -1.93 30.22 3.05
N ILE A 248 -1.77 29.04 2.43
CA ILE A 248 -1.18 28.91 1.09
C ILE A 248 -1.98 29.74 0.08
N ARG A 249 -3.29 29.66 0.10
CA ARG A 249 -4.14 30.41 -0.84
C ARG A 249 -4.07 31.91 -0.63
N ALA A 250 -3.96 32.37 0.60
CA ALA A 250 -3.82 33.78 0.93
C ALA A 250 -2.46 34.37 0.57
N GLU A 251 -1.38 33.66 0.90
CA GLU A 251 0.00 34.15 0.76
C GLU A 251 0.65 33.82 -0.56
N GLU A 252 0.52 32.56 -1.02
CA GLU A 252 1.16 32.05 -2.24
C GLU A 252 0.30 32.26 -3.49
N LYS A 253 -1.01 32.42 -3.31
CA LYS A 253 -1.99 32.61 -4.40
C LYS A 253 -1.84 31.57 -5.51
N PRO A 254 -1.87 30.26 -5.20
CA PRO A 254 -1.72 29.22 -6.19
C PRO A 254 -2.91 29.17 -7.14
N ASP A 255 -2.67 28.65 -8.34
CA ASP A 255 -3.71 28.32 -9.31
C ASP A 255 -4.33 26.94 -9.01
N ALA A 256 -3.58 26.04 -8.36
CA ALA A 256 -4.06 24.76 -7.89
C ALA A 256 -3.36 24.34 -6.59
N VAL A 257 -4.07 23.59 -5.74
CA VAL A 257 -3.55 22.96 -4.54
C VAL A 257 -3.71 21.44 -4.67
N ILE A 258 -2.59 20.74 -4.62
CA ILE A 258 -2.49 19.29 -4.73
C ILE A 258 -2.02 18.74 -3.38
N VAL A 259 -2.66 17.67 -2.90
CA VAL A 259 -2.20 16.91 -1.74
C VAL A 259 -1.72 15.55 -2.22
N ILE A 260 -0.46 15.22 -1.96
CA ILE A 260 0.01 13.83 -2.03
C ILE A 260 -0.24 13.19 -0.67
N SER A 261 -0.98 12.09 -0.64
CA SER A 261 -1.53 11.54 0.60
C SER A 261 -1.21 10.06 0.77
N HIS A 262 -0.88 9.69 2.00
CA HIS A 262 -0.78 8.29 2.40
C HIS A 262 -1.85 7.89 3.43
N ASN A 263 -2.99 8.56 3.43
CA ASN A 263 -4.08 8.28 4.38
C ASN A 263 -4.81 6.94 4.13
N GLY A 264 -4.89 6.50 2.89
CA GLY A 264 -5.84 5.51 2.42
C GLY A 264 -7.05 6.14 1.75
N MET A 265 -7.66 5.42 0.80
CA MET A 265 -8.67 6.03 -0.07
C MET A 265 -9.94 6.46 0.68
N ASP A 266 -10.47 5.64 1.59
CA ASP A 266 -11.68 6.03 2.34
C ASP A 266 -11.43 7.24 3.25
N VAL A 267 -10.26 7.34 3.84
CA VAL A 267 -9.83 8.51 4.62
C VAL A 267 -9.71 9.74 3.72
N ASP A 268 -9.11 9.59 2.54
CA ASP A 268 -8.96 10.69 1.57
C ASP A 268 -10.32 11.18 1.06
N LEU A 269 -11.26 10.29 0.80
CA LEU A 269 -12.63 10.65 0.41
C LEU A 269 -13.33 11.47 1.51
N ALA A 270 -13.19 11.05 2.77
CA ALA A 270 -13.72 11.79 3.91
C ALA A 270 -13.04 13.15 4.08
N MET A 271 -11.71 13.19 3.99
CA MET A 271 -10.93 14.44 4.08
C MET A 271 -11.29 15.42 2.96
N ALA A 272 -11.47 14.93 1.74
CA ALA A 272 -11.91 15.74 0.60
C ALA A 272 -13.28 16.40 0.85
N SER A 273 -14.19 15.74 1.56
CA SER A 273 -15.49 16.31 1.92
C SER A 273 -15.45 17.33 3.05
N ARG A 274 -14.39 17.31 3.87
CA ARG A 274 -14.25 18.11 5.10
C ARG A 274 -13.28 19.27 4.97
N VAL A 275 -12.26 19.13 4.11
CA VAL A 275 -11.25 20.17 3.87
C VAL A 275 -11.54 20.86 2.53
N ASN A 276 -11.64 22.18 2.58
CA ASN A 276 -11.93 23.01 1.42
C ASN A 276 -10.66 23.57 0.80
N GLY A 277 -10.69 23.80 -0.52
CA GLY A 277 -9.61 24.49 -1.22
C GLY A 277 -8.51 23.56 -1.76
N VAL A 278 -8.67 22.25 -1.65
CA VAL A 278 -7.82 21.25 -2.30
C VAL A 278 -8.45 20.85 -3.63
N ASP A 279 -7.69 20.92 -4.71
CA ASP A 279 -8.19 20.56 -6.04
C ASP A 279 -8.06 19.07 -6.34
N VAL A 280 -6.94 18.45 -5.95
CA VAL A 280 -6.65 17.05 -6.19
C VAL A 280 -5.97 16.42 -4.98
N ILE A 281 -6.41 15.24 -4.59
CA ILE A 281 -5.71 14.35 -3.66
C ILE A 281 -5.20 13.14 -4.46
N LEU A 282 -3.88 12.99 -4.48
CA LEU A 282 -3.19 11.83 -5.05
C LEU A 282 -2.86 10.87 -3.91
N GLY A 283 -3.68 9.84 -3.75
CA GLY A 283 -3.68 8.97 -2.58
C GLY A 283 -2.89 7.68 -2.72
N GLY A 284 -2.69 7.01 -1.59
CA GLY A 284 -1.98 5.74 -1.46
C GLY A 284 -2.46 4.94 -0.26
N HIS A 285 -1.61 4.07 0.25
CA HIS A 285 -1.77 3.23 1.44
C HIS A 285 -2.69 2.02 1.27
N THR A 286 -3.89 2.19 0.74
CA THR A 286 -4.85 1.08 0.63
C THR A 286 -4.68 0.24 -0.64
N HIS A 287 -3.69 0.57 -1.47
CA HIS A 287 -3.30 -0.18 -2.68
C HIS A 287 -4.42 -0.33 -3.71
N ASP A 288 -5.35 0.60 -3.75
CA ASP A 288 -6.49 0.54 -4.65
C ASP A 288 -6.12 1.08 -6.04
N GLY A 289 -6.25 0.24 -7.06
CA GLY A 289 -6.13 0.66 -8.45
C GLY A 289 -7.48 1.15 -8.97
N VAL A 290 -7.70 2.46 -8.95
CA VAL A 290 -8.99 3.06 -9.34
C VAL A 290 -8.85 3.74 -10.69
N PRO A 291 -9.54 3.27 -11.75
CA PRO A 291 -9.34 3.73 -13.13
C PRO A 291 -9.62 5.22 -13.36
N GLN A 292 -10.51 5.82 -12.58
CA GLN A 292 -10.90 7.23 -12.71
C GLN A 292 -11.00 7.90 -11.34
N PRO A 293 -10.76 9.21 -11.23
CA PRO A 293 -10.91 9.94 -9.99
C PRO A 293 -12.34 9.89 -9.46
N THR A 294 -12.48 9.88 -8.13
CA THR A 294 -13.76 10.16 -7.48
C THR A 294 -13.87 11.66 -7.26
N ILE A 295 -14.95 12.28 -7.72
CA ILE A 295 -15.22 13.70 -7.51
C ILE A 295 -15.97 13.87 -6.20
N VAL A 296 -15.38 14.56 -5.25
CA VAL A 296 -15.97 14.83 -3.93
C VAL A 296 -16.36 16.29 -3.82
N LYS A 297 -17.63 16.54 -3.55
CA LYS A 297 -18.15 17.90 -3.31
C LYS A 297 -17.87 18.33 -1.88
N ASN A 298 -17.53 19.60 -1.70
CA ASN A 298 -17.37 20.26 -0.40
C ASN A 298 -17.81 21.72 -0.48
N ASP A 299 -17.74 22.43 0.65
CA ASP A 299 -18.20 23.82 0.72
C ASP A 299 -17.35 24.77 -0.13
N GLY A 300 -16.11 24.41 -0.45
CA GLY A 300 -15.20 25.18 -1.31
C GLY A 300 -15.27 24.83 -2.81
N GLY A 301 -16.11 23.86 -3.20
CA GLY A 301 -16.25 23.41 -4.58
C GLY A 301 -16.16 21.89 -4.71
N GLN A 302 -15.06 21.38 -5.26
CA GLN A 302 -14.83 19.94 -5.42
C GLN A 302 -13.35 19.57 -5.33
N THR A 303 -13.10 18.34 -4.93
CA THR A 303 -11.77 17.73 -4.89
C THR A 303 -11.80 16.42 -5.67
N LEU A 304 -10.81 16.21 -6.54
CA LEU A 304 -10.60 14.93 -7.22
C LEU A 304 -9.76 14.01 -6.31
N VAL A 305 -10.20 12.78 -6.09
CA VAL A 305 -9.47 11.80 -5.29
C VAL A 305 -9.06 10.63 -6.17
N CYS A 306 -7.74 10.34 -6.21
CA CYS A 306 -7.13 9.30 -7.01
C CYS A 306 -6.42 8.27 -6.14
N ASN A 307 -6.28 7.03 -6.63
CA ASN A 307 -5.42 6.02 -6.04
C ASN A 307 -4.85 5.13 -7.16
N VAL A 308 -3.54 4.86 -7.11
CA VAL A 308 -2.81 4.24 -8.23
C VAL A 308 -2.26 2.85 -7.90
N GLY A 309 -2.92 2.13 -7.02
CA GLY A 309 -2.56 0.75 -6.68
C GLY A 309 -1.26 0.64 -5.90
N SER A 310 -0.41 -0.31 -6.28
CA SER A 310 0.83 -0.64 -5.56
C SER A 310 1.83 -1.40 -6.42
N ASN A 311 2.98 -1.70 -5.84
CA ASN A 311 4.03 -2.56 -6.41
C ASN A 311 4.59 -2.09 -7.77
N GLY A 312 4.44 -0.81 -8.07
CA GLY A 312 4.84 -0.26 -9.37
C GLY A 312 3.95 -0.69 -10.54
N LYS A 313 2.81 -1.30 -10.26
CA LYS A 313 1.89 -1.81 -11.28
C LYS A 313 1.29 -0.73 -12.16
N PHE A 314 1.12 0.50 -11.62
CA PHE A 314 0.46 1.60 -12.32
C PHE A 314 1.26 2.89 -12.26
N VAL A 315 1.04 3.72 -13.27
CA VAL A 315 1.39 5.15 -13.26
C VAL A 315 0.11 5.94 -13.54
N GLY A 316 -0.27 6.81 -12.63
CA GLY A 316 -1.36 7.75 -12.83
C GLY A 316 -0.90 8.96 -13.63
N VAL A 317 -1.71 9.40 -14.57
CA VAL A 317 -1.45 10.59 -15.39
C VAL A 317 -2.62 11.54 -15.22
N MET A 318 -2.40 12.64 -14.48
CA MET A 318 -3.38 13.70 -14.25
C MET A 318 -2.96 14.94 -15.03
N ASP A 319 -3.66 15.23 -16.11
CA ASP A 319 -3.49 16.47 -16.88
C ASP A 319 -4.54 17.48 -16.44
N LEU A 320 -4.09 18.69 -16.10
CA LEU A 320 -4.92 19.78 -15.60
C LEU A 320 -4.86 20.99 -16.52
N ASP A 321 -6.01 21.61 -16.76
CA ASP A 321 -6.13 22.96 -17.30
C ASP A 321 -6.20 23.94 -16.13
N VAL A 322 -5.09 24.60 -15.84
CA VAL A 322 -4.89 25.43 -14.64
C VAL A 322 -4.53 26.85 -15.05
N ARG A 323 -5.37 27.81 -14.67
CA ARG A 323 -5.17 29.22 -14.98
C ARG A 323 -6.11 30.09 -14.15
N GLY A 324 -5.72 31.36 -13.97
CA GLY A 324 -6.58 32.33 -13.32
C GLY A 324 -7.03 31.96 -11.90
N GLY A 325 -6.16 31.29 -11.14
CA GLY A 325 -6.42 30.91 -9.75
C GLY A 325 -7.28 29.66 -9.57
N LYS A 326 -7.55 28.89 -10.64
CA LYS A 326 -8.36 27.67 -10.52
C LYS A 326 -8.08 26.63 -11.60
N VAL A 327 -8.54 25.41 -11.31
CA VAL A 327 -8.57 24.28 -12.24
C VAL A 327 -9.86 24.33 -13.05
N HIS A 328 -9.73 24.45 -14.37
CA HIS A 328 -10.87 24.53 -15.30
C HIS A 328 -11.32 23.17 -15.82
N GLY A 329 -10.44 22.19 -15.83
CA GLY A 329 -10.75 20.86 -16.29
C GLY A 329 -9.59 19.90 -16.07
N TYR A 330 -9.83 18.63 -16.29
CA TYR A 330 -8.83 17.58 -16.15
C TYR A 330 -9.05 16.44 -17.15
N LYS A 331 -7.98 15.70 -17.41
CA LYS A 331 -8.02 14.36 -17.99
C LYS A 331 -7.15 13.44 -17.17
N TYR A 332 -7.64 12.23 -16.92
CA TYR A 332 -6.95 11.25 -16.11
C TYR A 332 -6.87 9.89 -16.81
N SER A 333 -5.71 9.26 -16.70
CA SER A 333 -5.49 7.89 -17.13
C SER A 333 -4.69 7.15 -16.04
N LEU A 334 -5.15 5.98 -15.65
CA LEU A 334 -4.38 5.07 -14.82
C LEU A 334 -3.78 3.99 -15.72
N MET A 335 -2.46 4.07 -15.92
CA MET A 335 -1.74 3.25 -16.90
C MET A 335 -1.10 2.04 -16.23
N PRO A 336 -1.51 0.82 -16.56
CA PRO A 336 -0.81 -0.37 -16.09
C PRO A 336 0.56 -0.50 -16.77
N VAL A 337 1.58 -0.76 -15.99
CA VAL A 337 2.95 -0.95 -16.45
C VAL A 337 3.16 -2.42 -16.78
N PHE A 338 3.04 -2.77 -18.06
CA PHE A 338 3.34 -4.13 -18.55
C PHE A 338 4.80 -4.19 -19.02
N SER A 339 5.60 -5.01 -18.34
CA SER A 339 7.04 -5.09 -18.62
C SER A 339 7.36 -5.57 -20.04
N GLU A 340 6.49 -6.37 -20.65
CA GLU A 340 6.67 -6.84 -22.03
C GLU A 340 6.31 -5.80 -23.09
N LEU A 341 5.56 -4.76 -22.74
CA LEU A 341 5.14 -3.69 -23.65
C LEU A 341 6.02 -2.44 -23.56
N LEU A 342 6.86 -2.33 -22.53
CA LEU A 342 7.75 -1.21 -22.29
C LEU A 342 9.19 -1.70 -22.23
N PRO A 343 10.09 -1.21 -23.10
CA PRO A 343 11.49 -1.60 -23.01
C PRO A 343 12.11 -1.14 -21.69
N ALA A 344 13.02 -1.96 -21.14
CA ALA A 344 13.72 -1.61 -19.91
C ALA A 344 14.72 -0.47 -20.18
N ASP A 345 14.69 0.56 -19.33
CA ASP A 345 15.69 1.63 -19.39
C ASP A 345 17.08 1.10 -19.02
N PRO A 346 18.12 1.33 -19.86
CA PRO A 346 19.44 0.75 -19.62
C PRO A 346 20.11 1.22 -18.33
N ALA A 347 20.00 2.51 -18.00
CA ALA A 347 20.64 3.07 -16.81
C ALA A 347 20.01 2.53 -15.53
N MET A 348 18.69 2.47 -15.49
CA MET A 348 17.96 1.87 -14.36
C MET A 348 18.24 0.37 -14.26
N THR A 349 18.30 -0.35 -15.36
CA THR A 349 18.64 -1.79 -15.37
C THR A 349 20.04 -2.02 -14.76
N GLN A 350 21.02 -1.20 -15.10
CA GLN A 350 22.36 -1.30 -14.54
C GLN A 350 22.35 -1.02 -13.04
N LEU A 351 21.64 0.02 -12.60
CA LEU A 351 21.50 0.34 -11.18
C LEU A 351 20.88 -0.82 -10.40
N ILE A 352 19.81 -1.41 -10.91
CA ILE A 352 19.12 -2.56 -10.29
C ILE A 352 20.07 -3.76 -10.20
N THR A 353 20.83 -4.04 -11.26
CA THR A 353 21.83 -5.10 -11.29
C THR A 353 22.88 -4.90 -10.19
N ASP A 354 23.40 -3.68 -10.06
CA ASP A 354 24.41 -3.34 -9.06
C ASP A 354 23.85 -3.45 -7.62
N ILE A 355 22.64 -3.00 -7.38
CA ILE A 355 21.95 -3.12 -6.08
C ILE A 355 21.80 -4.58 -5.68
N ARG A 356 21.39 -5.43 -6.61
CA ARG A 356 21.06 -6.85 -6.35
C ARG A 356 22.29 -7.76 -6.27
N ALA A 357 23.39 -7.38 -6.90
CA ALA A 357 24.57 -8.22 -7.04
C ALA A 357 25.08 -8.84 -5.71
N PRO A 358 25.20 -8.11 -4.59
CA PRO A 358 25.62 -8.68 -3.32
C PRO A 358 24.67 -9.70 -2.72
N TYR A 359 23.42 -9.74 -3.18
CA TYR A 359 22.33 -10.51 -2.56
C TYR A 359 21.74 -11.59 -3.48
N ASN A 360 22.24 -11.74 -4.70
CA ASN A 360 21.68 -12.65 -5.71
C ASN A 360 21.57 -14.09 -5.21
N ASP A 361 22.59 -14.62 -4.55
CA ASP A 361 22.55 -16.00 -4.05
C ASP A 361 21.45 -16.21 -3.02
N TRP A 362 21.24 -15.24 -2.14
CA TRP A 362 20.18 -15.28 -1.15
C TRP A 362 18.79 -15.15 -1.79
N LEU A 363 18.60 -14.16 -2.67
CA LEU A 363 17.33 -13.88 -3.31
C LEU A 363 16.86 -15.02 -4.23
N ASN A 364 17.79 -15.64 -4.95
CA ASN A 364 17.48 -16.63 -5.98
C ASN A 364 17.45 -18.07 -5.45
N GLU A 365 17.64 -18.30 -4.15
CA GLU A 365 17.51 -19.64 -3.58
C GLU A 365 16.14 -20.23 -3.88
N GLU A 366 16.12 -21.39 -4.52
CA GLU A 366 14.90 -22.11 -4.85
C GLU A 366 14.42 -22.92 -3.63
N LEU A 367 13.19 -22.68 -3.19
CA LEU A 367 12.65 -23.29 -1.95
C LEU A 367 11.62 -24.38 -2.24
N ALA A 368 10.70 -24.13 -3.16
CA ALA A 368 9.58 -25.01 -3.43
C ALA A 368 8.97 -24.74 -4.81
N ILE A 369 8.03 -25.57 -5.24
CA ILE A 369 7.18 -25.35 -6.41
C ILE A 369 5.79 -24.96 -5.93
N ALA A 370 5.21 -23.91 -6.51
CA ALA A 370 3.85 -23.50 -6.21
C ALA A 370 2.84 -24.47 -6.86
N ASP A 371 1.98 -25.07 -6.06
CA ASP A 371 0.95 -26.03 -6.52
C ASP A 371 -0.33 -25.31 -6.96
N GLU A 372 -0.43 -24.04 -6.62
CA GLU A 372 -1.51 -23.12 -6.98
C GLU A 372 -0.98 -21.68 -7.02
N VAL A 373 -1.80 -20.75 -7.50
CA VAL A 373 -1.43 -19.33 -7.46
C VAL A 373 -1.28 -18.89 -5.99
N MET A 374 -0.10 -18.38 -5.65
CA MET A 374 0.22 -17.88 -4.32
C MET A 374 0.13 -16.36 -4.30
N PHE A 375 -0.75 -15.81 -3.45
CA PHE A 375 -1.02 -14.37 -3.35
C PHE A 375 -1.42 -13.97 -1.93
N ARG A 376 -1.45 -12.68 -1.67
CA ARG A 376 -1.81 -12.12 -0.35
C ARG A 376 -3.03 -11.20 -0.37
N ARG A 377 -3.25 -10.47 -1.43
CA ARG A 377 -4.22 -9.37 -1.48
C ARG A 377 -5.68 -9.85 -1.39
N GLY A 378 -6.43 -9.30 -0.42
CA GLY A 378 -7.83 -9.56 -0.12
C GLY A 378 -8.12 -9.37 1.38
N ASN A 379 -9.31 -8.93 1.75
CA ASN A 379 -9.60 -8.52 3.13
C ASN A 379 -9.30 -9.60 4.18
N PHE A 380 -9.55 -10.87 3.89
CA PHE A 380 -9.53 -11.91 4.94
C PHE A 380 -8.40 -12.91 4.82
N ASN A 381 -8.00 -13.28 3.64
CA ASN A 381 -6.96 -14.27 3.42
C ASN A 381 -6.35 -14.19 2.02
N GLY A 382 -5.29 -14.95 1.84
CA GLY A 382 -4.66 -15.26 0.57
C GLY A 382 -3.91 -16.57 0.71
N SER A 383 -3.63 -17.26 -0.40
CA SER A 383 -2.94 -18.55 -0.38
C SER A 383 -1.52 -18.44 0.17
N PHE A 384 -0.79 -17.37 -0.14
CA PHE A 384 0.55 -17.16 0.45
C PHE A 384 0.48 -16.84 1.95
N ASP A 385 -0.54 -16.11 2.39
CA ASP A 385 -0.78 -15.89 3.82
C ASP A 385 -0.98 -17.20 4.58
N GLN A 386 -1.72 -18.14 3.99
CA GLN A 386 -1.92 -19.45 4.61
C GLN A 386 -0.62 -20.23 4.70
N VAL A 387 0.23 -20.16 3.66
CA VAL A 387 1.58 -20.75 3.70
C VAL A 387 2.39 -20.19 4.87
N ILE A 388 2.34 -18.90 5.10
CA ILE A 388 3.00 -18.25 6.24
C ILE A 388 2.43 -18.76 7.58
N CYS A 389 1.12 -18.77 7.71
CA CYS A 389 0.44 -19.24 8.93
C CYS A 389 0.71 -20.72 9.22
N ASP A 390 0.71 -21.57 8.20
CA ASP A 390 1.00 -22.99 8.33
C ASP A 390 2.47 -23.23 8.70
N ALA A 391 3.40 -22.46 8.10
CA ALA A 391 4.82 -22.52 8.45
C ALA A 391 5.06 -22.16 9.94
N LEU A 392 4.41 -21.14 10.44
CA LEU A 392 4.47 -20.76 11.86
C LEU A 392 4.02 -21.90 12.76
N ARG A 393 2.91 -22.54 12.43
CA ARG A 393 2.39 -23.68 13.22
C ARG A 393 3.31 -24.89 13.15
N ASN A 394 3.81 -25.22 11.97
CA ASN A 394 4.65 -26.41 11.75
C ASN A 394 6.03 -26.25 12.36
N GLN A 395 6.70 -25.14 12.12
CA GLN A 395 8.08 -24.93 12.55
C GLN A 395 8.20 -24.56 14.03
N LEU A 396 7.19 -23.90 14.59
CA LEU A 396 7.19 -23.44 15.98
C LEU A 396 6.29 -24.29 16.89
N ASP A 397 5.73 -25.39 16.38
CA ASP A 397 4.88 -26.31 17.11
C ASP A 397 3.74 -25.60 17.87
N ALA A 398 2.93 -24.83 17.14
CA ALA A 398 1.79 -24.11 17.70
C ALA A 398 0.45 -24.65 17.19
N GLN A 399 -0.60 -24.52 18.01
CA GLN A 399 -1.97 -24.89 17.64
C GLN A 399 -2.57 -23.88 16.67
N VAL A 400 -2.27 -22.62 16.90
CA VAL A 400 -2.85 -21.45 16.22
C VAL A 400 -1.74 -20.52 15.79
N SER A 401 -1.91 -19.88 14.66
CA SER A 401 -0.99 -18.85 14.21
C SER A 401 -1.72 -17.57 13.80
N LEU A 402 -1.01 -16.45 13.92
CA LEU A 402 -1.44 -15.12 13.52
C LEU A 402 -0.36 -14.47 12.65
N SER A 403 -0.79 -13.86 11.56
CA SER A 403 0.10 -13.11 10.67
C SER A 403 -0.55 -11.78 10.26
N PRO A 404 0.19 -10.67 10.22
CA PRO A 404 -0.41 -9.38 9.87
C PRO A 404 -0.98 -9.36 8.46
N GLY A 405 -2.08 -8.65 8.27
CA GLY A 405 -2.74 -8.44 7.00
C GLY A 405 -2.16 -7.28 6.20
N PHE A 406 -0.84 -7.25 6.00
CA PHE A 406 -0.22 -6.26 5.14
C PHE A 406 -0.71 -6.41 3.70
N ARG A 407 -0.88 -5.30 2.99
CA ARG A 407 -1.35 -5.31 1.60
C ARG A 407 -0.24 -5.42 0.56
N TRP A 408 1.03 -5.23 0.96
CA TRP A 408 2.13 -5.51 0.04
C TRP A 408 2.35 -7.01 -0.12
N GLY A 409 3.14 -7.36 -1.10
CA GLY A 409 3.47 -8.73 -1.46
C GLY A 409 3.51 -8.89 -2.96
N THR A 410 3.91 -10.06 -3.40
CA THR A 410 3.92 -10.44 -4.81
C THR A 410 3.19 -11.75 -5.00
N THR A 411 2.94 -12.11 -6.26
CA THR A 411 2.22 -13.34 -6.63
C THR A 411 3.17 -14.31 -7.31
N VAL A 412 3.02 -15.60 -7.03
CA VAL A 412 3.69 -16.69 -7.71
C VAL A 412 2.64 -17.50 -8.46
N LEU A 413 2.85 -17.73 -9.74
CA LEU A 413 1.91 -18.49 -10.57
C LEU A 413 2.03 -20.00 -10.28
N GLU A 414 0.94 -20.73 -10.53
CA GLU A 414 0.92 -22.18 -10.46
C GLU A 414 2.05 -22.80 -11.29
N GLY A 415 2.77 -23.76 -10.71
CA GLY A 415 3.88 -24.47 -11.34
C GLY A 415 5.22 -23.73 -11.32
N GLN A 416 5.26 -22.49 -10.86
CA GLN A 416 6.50 -21.73 -10.77
C GLN A 416 7.26 -22.02 -9.46
N VAL A 417 8.57 -21.77 -9.50
CA VAL A 417 9.45 -21.89 -8.33
C VAL A 417 9.17 -20.73 -7.37
N VAL A 418 8.96 -21.06 -6.09
CA VAL A 418 8.97 -20.11 -4.99
C VAL A 418 10.40 -19.94 -4.52
N THR A 419 10.93 -18.75 -4.66
CA THR A 419 12.29 -18.40 -4.24
C THR A 419 12.29 -17.71 -2.88
N MET A 420 13.49 -17.55 -2.31
CA MET A 420 13.66 -16.75 -1.09
C MET A 420 13.18 -15.31 -1.30
N GLU A 421 13.38 -14.73 -2.46
CA GLU A 421 12.87 -13.39 -2.80
C GLU A 421 11.35 -13.32 -2.70
N HIS A 422 10.61 -14.33 -3.17
CA HIS A 422 9.16 -14.36 -3.02
C HIS A 422 8.73 -14.38 -1.55
N VAL A 423 9.46 -15.10 -0.70
CA VAL A 423 9.21 -15.10 0.75
C VAL A 423 9.50 -13.73 1.36
N LEU A 424 10.63 -13.13 0.99
CA LEU A 424 11.02 -11.80 1.45
C LEU A 424 10.03 -10.72 1.02
N ASP A 425 9.51 -10.78 -0.20
CA ASP A 425 8.49 -9.86 -0.69
C ASP A 425 7.21 -9.86 0.17
N GLN A 426 6.92 -10.98 0.84
CA GLN A 426 5.77 -11.12 1.72
C GLN A 426 6.06 -10.72 3.17
N THR A 427 7.33 -10.66 3.58
CA THR A 427 7.68 -10.70 5.01
C THR A 427 8.74 -9.69 5.44
N CYS A 428 9.35 -8.93 4.54
CA CYS A 428 10.44 -8.01 4.88
C CYS A 428 9.97 -6.82 5.72
N LEU A 429 10.02 -7.01 7.04
CA LEU A 429 9.87 -5.97 8.04
C LEU A 429 11.16 -5.79 8.84
N THR A 430 11.32 -4.66 9.50
CA THR A 430 12.46 -4.36 10.38
C THR A 430 12.28 -4.91 11.81
N TYR A 431 11.13 -5.55 12.08
CA TYR A 431 10.82 -6.27 13.32
C TYR A 431 10.22 -7.66 12.98
N PRO A 432 11.05 -8.54 12.36
CA PRO A 432 10.58 -9.80 11.76
C PRO A 432 10.52 -10.97 12.74
N GLU A 433 10.95 -10.78 13.97
CA GLU A 433 11.10 -11.85 14.96
C GLU A 433 9.75 -12.49 15.27
N THR A 434 9.73 -13.82 15.28
CA THR A 434 8.56 -14.61 15.64
C THR A 434 8.45 -14.78 17.15
N TYR A 435 7.26 -15.15 17.60
CA TYR A 435 6.97 -15.51 18.99
C TYR A 435 6.12 -16.77 19.06
N VAL A 436 6.22 -17.45 20.18
CA VAL A 436 5.27 -18.49 20.61
C VAL A 436 4.88 -18.17 22.04
N ARG A 437 3.60 -18.01 22.30
CA ARG A 437 3.10 -17.75 23.64
C ARG A 437 1.68 -18.28 23.84
N PRO A 438 1.25 -18.51 25.10
CA PRO A 438 -0.14 -18.81 25.39
C PRO A 438 -1.00 -17.56 25.20
N MET A 439 -2.17 -17.73 24.59
CA MET A 439 -3.22 -16.71 24.51
C MET A 439 -4.55 -17.34 24.87
N LYS A 440 -5.36 -16.66 25.67
CA LYS A 440 -6.74 -17.04 25.91
C LYS A 440 -7.58 -16.89 24.64
N GLY A 441 -8.61 -17.71 24.50
CA GLY A 441 -9.58 -17.53 23.41
C GLY A 441 -10.17 -16.13 23.38
N SER A 442 -10.41 -15.51 24.54
CA SER A 442 -10.87 -14.13 24.65
C SER A 442 -9.86 -13.11 24.09
N GLU A 443 -8.56 -13.37 24.26
CA GLU A 443 -7.51 -12.51 23.69
C GLU A 443 -7.45 -12.63 22.16
N LEU A 444 -7.58 -13.84 21.63
CA LEU A 444 -7.69 -14.07 20.18
C LEU A 444 -8.90 -13.31 19.59
N LYS A 445 -10.05 -13.40 20.25
CA LYS A 445 -11.25 -12.67 19.84
C LYS A 445 -11.03 -11.15 19.85
N LEU A 446 -10.39 -10.64 20.89
CA LEU A 446 -10.09 -9.20 21.01
C LEU A 446 -9.18 -8.72 19.88
N ILE A 447 -8.16 -9.47 19.51
CA ILE A 447 -7.28 -9.15 18.38
C ILE A 447 -8.06 -9.09 17.08
N LEU A 448 -8.91 -10.09 16.81
CA LEU A 448 -9.74 -10.12 15.61
C LEU A 448 -10.73 -8.94 15.55
N GLU A 449 -11.37 -8.61 16.67
CA GLU A 449 -12.31 -7.49 16.76
C GLU A 449 -11.62 -6.14 16.52
N ASP A 450 -10.44 -5.95 17.11
CA ASP A 450 -9.67 -4.72 16.98
C ASP A 450 -9.23 -4.48 15.52
N VAL A 451 -8.72 -5.52 14.86
CA VAL A 451 -8.32 -5.42 13.45
C VAL A 451 -9.54 -5.26 12.54
N ALA A 452 -10.64 -5.93 12.82
CA ALA A 452 -11.89 -5.75 12.07
C ALA A 452 -12.40 -4.31 12.14
N ASP A 453 -12.26 -3.65 13.29
CA ASP A 453 -12.66 -2.25 13.44
C ASP A 453 -11.81 -1.30 12.61
N ASN A 454 -10.53 -1.59 12.42
CA ASN A 454 -9.66 -0.82 11.52
C ASN A 454 -10.12 -0.84 10.05
N ILE A 455 -10.85 -1.89 9.65
CA ILE A 455 -11.32 -2.06 8.28
C ILE A 455 -12.76 -1.57 8.11
N PHE A 456 -13.63 -1.86 9.08
CA PHE A 456 -15.08 -1.72 8.96
C PHE A 456 -15.68 -0.62 9.83
N ASN A 457 -14.87 0.20 10.50
CA ASN A 457 -15.40 1.34 11.26
C ASN A 457 -16.16 2.27 10.33
N PRO A 458 -17.40 2.67 10.66
CA PRO A 458 -18.21 3.56 9.83
C PRO A 458 -17.65 4.99 9.73
N GLU A 459 -16.80 5.41 10.67
CA GLU A 459 -16.05 6.68 10.59
C GLU A 459 -14.72 6.43 9.88
N PRO A 460 -14.53 6.94 8.63
CA PRO A 460 -13.33 6.66 7.86
C PRO A 460 -12.03 7.10 8.54
N TYR A 461 -12.05 8.17 9.34
CA TYR A 461 -10.87 8.63 10.06
C TYR A 461 -10.37 7.67 11.14
N LEU A 462 -11.19 6.69 11.53
CA LEU A 462 -10.82 5.62 12.44
C LEU A 462 -10.35 4.36 11.73
N GLN A 463 -10.35 4.34 10.42
CA GLN A 463 -9.80 3.24 9.61
C GLN A 463 -8.29 3.42 9.45
N SER A 464 -7.52 2.43 9.90
CA SER A 464 -6.05 2.43 9.74
C SER A 464 -5.59 1.82 8.41
N GLY A 465 -6.52 1.28 7.62
CA GLY A 465 -6.21 0.53 6.40
C GLY A 465 -5.62 -0.85 6.70
N GLY A 466 -5.06 -1.49 5.68
CA GLY A 466 -4.62 -2.87 5.80
C GLY A 466 -5.78 -3.87 5.66
N ASP A 467 -5.44 -5.15 5.73
CA ASP A 467 -6.39 -6.25 5.69
C ASP A 467 -6.53 -6.89 7.06
N MET A 468 -7.47 -7.82 7.20
CA MET A 468 -7.68 -8.58 8.42
C MET A 468 -6.42 -9.36 8.80
N VAL A 469 -6.16 -9.51 10.11
CA VAL A 469 -5.12 -10.44 10.56
C VAL A 469 -5.39 -11.83 9.98
N ARG A 470 -4.35 -12.45 9.42
CA ARG A 470 -4.42 -13.80 8.85
C ARG A 470 -4.31 -14.82 9.99
N VAL A 471 -5.09 -15.86 9.93
CA VAL A 471 -5.14 -16.88 10.97
C VAL A 471 -4.80 -18.25 10.41
N GLY A 472 -4.15 -19.08 11.22
CA GLY A 472 -3.92 -20.50 10.95
C GLY A 472 -4.44 -21.37 12.06
N GLY A 473 -5.06 -22.51 11.71
CA GLY A 473 -5.52 -23.51 12.66
C GLY A 473 -6.93 -23.31 13.20
N PHE A 474 -7.62 -22.25 12.82
CA PHE A 474 -9.01 -22.01 13.21
C PHE A 474 -9.75 -21.15 12.21
N ASP A 475 -11.08 -21.24 12.27
CA ASP A 475 -12.00 -20.39 11.52
C ASP A 475 -12.88 -19.57 12.47
N TYR A 476 -13.55 -18.59 11.96
CA TYR A 476 -14.48 -17.75 12.72
C TYR A 476 -15.59 -17.21 11.82
N VAL A 477 -16.60 -16.61 12.41
CA VAL A 477 -17.65 -15.88 11.72
C VAL A 477 -17.39 -14.39 11.88
N CYS A 478 -17.49 -13.63 10.78
CA CYS A 478 -17.38 -12.18 10.80
C CYS A 478 -18.62 -11.54 10.19
N ASP A 479 -19.21 -10.61 10.91
CA ASP A 479 -20.25 -9.72 10.42
C ASP A 479 -19.73 -8.29 10.35
N PRO A 480 -19.29 -7.83 9.17
CA PRO A 480 -18.70 -6.50 9.04
C PRO A 480 -19.65 -5.34 9.36
N SER A 481 -20.95 -5.58 9.29
CA SER A 481 -22.00 -4.56 9.52
C SER A 481 -22.25 -4.24 10.99
N LYS A 482 -21.75 -5.08 11.91
CA LYS A 482 -21.93 -4.87 13.35
C LYS A 482 -20.93 -3.87 13.92
N SER A 483 -21.20 -3.43 15.14
CA SER A 483 -20.30 -2.55 15.88
C SER A 483 -19.07 -3.28 16.39
N VAL A 484 -18.04 -2.51 16.77
CA VAL A 484 -16.83 -3.04 17.39
C VAL A 484 -17.14 -3.92 18.60
N GLY A 485 -16.45 -5.03 18.70
CA GLY A 485 -16.65 -6.04 19.75
C GLY A 485 -17.74 -7.07 19.44
N SER A 486 -18.55 -6.88 18.40
CA SER A 486 -19.66 -7.75 18.04
C SER A 486 -19.56 -8.36 16.65
N ARG A 487 -18.44 -8.11 15.94
CA ARG A 487 -18.25 -8.60 14.56
C ARG A 487 -17.81 -10.05 14.49
N ILE A 488 -17.06 -10.52 15.48
CA ILE A 488 -16.43 -11.85 15.48
C ILE A 488 -17.17 -12.81 16.41
N SER A 489 -17.48 -14.00 15.91
CA SER A 489 -18.17 -15.05 16.66
C SER A 489 -17.78 -16.45 16.17
N GLU A 490 -18.23 -17.47 16.86
CA GLU A 490 -18.11 -18.89 16.47
C GLU A 490 -16.69 -19.28 16.04
N MET A 491 -15.71 -18.94 16.85
CA MET A 491 -14.31 -19.34 16.63
C MET A 491 -14.17 -20.84 16.86
N THR A 492 -13.66 -21.57 15.84
CA THR A 492 -13.61 -23.04 15.85
C THR A 492 -12.25 -23.51 15.33
N LEU A 493 -11.57 -24.36 16.10
CA LEU A 493 -10.33 -25.00 15.65
C LEU A 493 -10.56 -25.91 14.44
N ASP A 494 -9.52 -26.18 13.68
CA ASP A 494 -9.59 -27.05 12.49
C ASP A 494 -10.07 -28.48 12.81
N ASN A 495 -9.90 -28.95 14.05
CA ASN A 495 -10.44 -30.25 14.51
C ASN A 495 -11.94 -30.20 14.85
N GLY A 496 -12.61 -29.07 14.74
CA GLY A 496 -14.02 -28.90 15.04
C GLY A 496 -14.34 -28.47 16.47
N GLU A 497 -13.35 -28.39 17.34
CA GLU A 497 -13.55 -27.92 18.72
C GLU A 497 -13.78 -26.40 18.72
N LYS A 498 -14.78 -25.95 19.47
CA LYS A 498 -14.99 -24.51 19.69
C LYS A 498 -13.88 -23.95 20.57
N ILE A 499 -13.40 -22.78 20.21
CA ILE A 499 -12.43 -22.06 21.04
C ILE A 499 -13.13 -21.59 22.32
N ASP A 500 -12.59 -22.01 23.45
CA ASP A 500 -13.04 -21.59 24.79
C ASP A 500 -12.37 -20.26 25.14
N MET A 501 -13.19 -19.27 25.49
CA MET A 501 -12.70 -17.92 25.82
C MET A 501 -11.75 -17.88 27.02
N ASN A 502 -11.86 -18.85 27.92
CA ASN A 502 -11.07 -18.91 29.16
C ASN A 502 -9.85 -19.86 29.09
N LYS A 503 -9.74 -20.63 28.01
CA LYS A 503 -8.66 -21.60 27.82
C LYS A 503 -7.48 -20.96 27.12
N ASP A 504 -6.26 -21.32 27.51
CA ASP A 504 -5.03 -20.92 26.81
C ASP A 504 -4.76 -21.82 25.60
N TYR A 505 -4.37 -21.19 24.51
CA TYR A 505 -3.93 -21.85 23.27
C TYR A 505 -2.50 -21.46 22.98
N LYS A 506 -1.71 -22.39 22.45
CA LYS A 506 -0.34 -22.11 22.02
C LYS A 506 -0.37 -21.41 20.67
N VAL A 507 0.00 -20.14 20.65
CA VAL A 507 -0.09 -19.26 19.48
C VAL A 507 1.29 -18.86 18.99
N ALA A 508 1.55 -19.04 17.72
CA ALA A 508 2.72 -18.50 17.02
C ALA A 508 2.33 -17.29 16.17
N GLY A 509 3.21 -16.31 16.11
CA GLY A 509 2.99 -15.12 15.30
C GLY A 509 4.27 -14.34 15.09
N TRP A 510 4.16 -13.17 14.50
CA TRP A 510 5.29 -12.30 14.19
C TRP A 510 4.85 -10.83 14.04
N ALA A 511 5.81 -9.93 13.81
CA ALA A 511 5.59 -8.49 13.64
C ALA A 511 4.99 -7.83 14.88
N THR A 512 5.63 -8.04 16.03
CA THR A 512 5.20 -7.46 17.30
C THR A 512 5.63 -5.99 17.40
N VAL A 513 4.67 -5.08 17.47
CA VAL A 513 4.94 -3.63 17.59
C VAL A 513 5.21 -3.18 19.03
N GLY A 514 4.83 -3.98 20.01
CA GLY A 514 5.10 -3.72 21.44
C GLY A 514 6.49 -4.18 21.88
N ALA A 515 6.55 -5.08 22.85
CA ALA A 515 7.81 -5.67 23.30
C ALA A 515 8.43 -6.50 22.16
N ARG A 516 9.76 -6.42 22.04
CA ARG A 516 10.49 -7.19 21.01
C ARG A 516 10.33 -8.68 21.24
N SER A 517 10.00 -9.40 20.18
CA SER A 517 10.00 -10.86 20.16
C SER A 517 11.42 -11.39 19.91
N GLU A 518 11.70 -12.62 20.34
CA GLU A 518 13.05 -13.20 20.32
C GLU A 518 13.16 -14.49 19.49
N GLY A 519 12.07 -14.90 18.83
CA GLY A 519 12.08 -16.07 17.95
C GLY A 519 12.84 -15.82 16.64
N PRO A 520 13.03 -16.86 15.82
CA PRO A 520 13.66 -16.72 14.50
C PRO A 520 12.86 -15.77 13.61
N ASP A 521 13.55 -15.17 12.64
CA ASP A 521 12.91 -14.27 11.69
C ASP A 521 11.86 -15.01 10.84
N ILE A 522 10.75 -14.35 10.58
CA ILE A 522 9.62 -14.96 9.85
C ILE A 522 10.01 -15.54 8.51
N TRP A 523 10.87 -14.88 7.73
CA TRP A 523 11.28 -15.40 6.44
C TRP A 523 12.09 -16.69 6.53
N ASP A 524 12.87 -16.87 7.59
CA ASP A 524 13.60 -18.13 7.84
C ASP A 524 12.61 -19.26 8.21
N VAL A 525 11.62 -18.96 9.03
CA VAL A 525 10.56 -19.93 9.41
C VAL A 525 9.80 -20.41 8.17
N VAL A 526 9.39 -19.48 7.31
CA VAL A 526 8.66 -19.80 6.07
C VAL A 526 9.56 -20.56 5.09
N ALA A 527 10.81 -20.11 4.91
CA ALA A 527 11.76 -20.76 4.01
C ALA A 527 12.07 -22.19 4.46
N ASP A 528 12.27 -22.43 5.76
CA ASP A 528 12.51 -23.78 6.31
C ASP A 528 11.32 -24.71 6.06
N ASP A 529 10.10 -24.24 6.27
CA ASP A 529 8.90 -25.03 6.00
C ASP A 529 8.77 -25.39 4.51
N LEU A 530 9.04 -24.45 3.62
CA LEU A 530 9.04 -24.67 2.18
C LEU A 530 10.15 -25.64 1.74
N ARG A 531 11.36 -25.54 2.31
CA ARG A 531 12.47 -26.47 2.04
C ARG A 531 12.11 -27.90 2.47
N ASP A 532 11.44 -28.05 3.59
CA ASP A 532 11.00 -29.36 4.11
C ASP A 532 9.93 -30.00 3.22
N LYS A 533 8.96 -29.21 2.79
CA LYS A 533 7.83 -29.70 1.98
C LYS A 533 8.13 -29.77 0.49
N LYS A 534 8.99 -28.90 -0.03
CA LYS A 534 9.32 -28.72 -1.46
C LYS A 534 8.14 -28.36 -2.36
N ILE A 535 6.97 -28.20 -1.81
CA ILE A 535 5.73 -27.77 -2.46
C ILE A 535 5.10 -26.67 -1.61
N ALA A 536 4.75 -25.55 -2.26
CA ALA A 536 3.90 -24.53 -1.66
C ALA A 536 2.45 -24.87 -1.99
N ARG A 537 1.74 -25.37 -1.00
CA ARG A 537 0.36 -25.85 -1.10
C ARG A 537 -0.44 -25.41 0.09
N VAL A 538 -1.69 -25.06 -0.13
CA VAL A 538 -2.67 -24.80 0.92
C VAL A 538 -3.54 -26.05 1.10
N GLU A 539 -3.35 -26.76 2.18
CA GLU A 539 -4.18 -27.93 2.53
C GLU A 539 -5.58 -27.49 2.95
N LYS A 540 -5.66 -26.46 3.78
CA LYS A 540 -6.90 -25.83 4.22
C LYS A 540 -6.70 -24.31 4.31
N LEU A 541 -7.50 -23.58 3.57
CA LEU A 541 -7.56 -22.12 3.69
C LEU A 541 -8.49 -21.75 4.85
N ASN A 542 -7.94 -21.15 5.90
CA ASN A 542 -8.74 -20.66 7.02
C ASN A 542 -9.49 -19.39 6.59
N THR A 543 -10.71 -19.59 6.13
CA THR A 543 -11.58 -18.56 5.58
C THR A 543 -12.73 -18.30 6.55
N PRO A 544 -12.90 -17.08 7.08
CA PRO A 544 -14.05 -16.77 7.91
C PRO A 544 -15.36 -16.87 7.13
N LEU A 545 -16.42 -17.34 7.80
CA LEU A 545 -17.76 -17.24 7.27
C LEU A 545 -18.26 -15.80 7.45
N LEU A 546 -18.69 -15.17 6.36
CA LEU A 546 -19.17 -13.79 6.39
C LEU A 546 -20.68 -13.73 6.48
N LYS A 547 -21.19 -12.81 7.31
CA LYS A 547 -22.63 -12.51 7.43
C LYS A 547 -22.94 -11.11 6.92
N ASN A 548 -24.14 -10.94 6.38
CA ASN A 548 -24.68 -9.65 5.89
C ASN A 548 -23.85 -8.99 4.79
N VAL A 549 -23.24 -9.80 3.93
CA VAL A 549 -22.44 -9.35 2.78
C VAL A 549 -23.05 -9.77 1.43
N ALA A 550 -24.19 -10.44 1.43
CA ALA A 550 -24.84 -10.90 0.21
C ALA A 550 -25.10 -9.73 -0.75
N GLY A 551 -24.67 -9.88 -2.02
CA GLY A 551 -24.84 -8.84 -3.03
C GLY A 551 -23.88 -7.65 -2.91
N ASN A 552 -22.94 -7.66 -1.96
CA ASN A 552 -21.93 -6.60 -1.85
C ASN A 552 -20.98 -6.66 -3.07
N PRO A 553 -20.83 -5.55 -3.83
CA PRO A 553 -19.97 -5.55 -5.02
C PRO A 553 -18.46 -5.61 -4.72
N GLY A 554 -18.09 -5.50 -3.46
CA GLY A 554 -16.71 -5.66 -2.98
C GLY A 554 -16.33 -7.09 -2.60
N ILE A 555 -17.15 -8.08 -2.97
CA ILE A 555 -16.86 -9.49 -2.70
C ILE A 555 -17.22 -10.35 -3.91
N ALA A 556 -16.35 -11.29 -4.26
CA ALA A 556 -16.60 -12.26 -5.31
C ALA A 556 -15.81 -13.55 -5.04
N GLY A 557 -16.40 -14.69 -5.44
CA GLY A 557 -15.77 -16.00 -5.33
C GLY A 557 -15.42 -16.42 -3.90
N TYR A 558 -16.17 -15.93 -2.91
CA TYR A 558 -15.93 -16.24 -1.51
C TYR A 558 -16.86 -17.37 -1.04
N PRO A 559 -16.33 -18.39 -0.33
CA PRO A 559 -17.15 -19.48 0.16
C PRO A 559 -18.28 -19.00 1.10
N GLY A 560 -19.52 -19.43 0.84
CA GLY A 560 -20.65 -19.11 1.70
C GLY A 560 -21.34 -17.76 1.45
N THR A 561 -21.01 -17.10 0.33
CA THR A 561 -21.71 -15.88 -0.11
C THR A 561 -22.68 -16.10 -1.26
#